data_3bda149f122d07d58b871f320a634f0c
#
_entry.id   3bda149f122d07d58b871f320a634f0c
#
_cell.length_a   1.000
_cell.length_b   1.000
_cell.length_c   1.000
_cell.angle_alpha   90.00
_cell.angle_beta   90.00
_cell.angle_gamma   90.00
#
_symmetry.space_group_name_H-M   'P 1'
#
loop_
_entity.id
_entity.type
_entity.pdbx_description
1 polymer ?
#
loop_
_entity_poly.entity_id
_entity_poly.type
_entity_poly.pdbx_seq_one_letter_code
_entity_poly.pdbx_strand_id
1 'polypeptide(L)'
;RKSTISKQRARAFFANIADETNNHNINNNDAGKFDCVGMFNVLDRCDKPFTMLQEIRNLLKPETGLLVIAVVLPFRPFVELDDGRRRQPTEKLPIATPSSSWEAGVTDLFEVFEQSGFKVLKFARVPYICEGDHLAGAYILDDAVFVLKRVQ
;
A
#
# COMPACT_ATOMS: atom_id res chain seq x y z
N ARG A 1 28.50 -16.12 26.23
CA ARG A 1 27.05 -15.85 26.41
C ARG A 1 26.37 -16.06 25.05
N LYS A 2 25.60 -17.15 24.90
CA LYS A 2 24.79 -17.40 23.72
C LYS A 2 23.52 -16.54 23.84
N SER A 3 23.32 -15.58 22.94
CA SER A 3 22.07 -14.85 22.82
C SER A 3 21.03 -15.81 22.20
N THR A 4 20.04 -16.18 22.98
CA THR A 4 18.88 -16.93 22.50
C THR A 4 18.02 -15.95 21.69
N ILE A 5 18.16 -15.96 20.37
CA ILE A 5 17.21 -15.30 19.48
C ILE A 5 15.93 -16.12 19.55
N SER A 6 14.92 -15.59 20.23
CA SER A 6 13.58 -16.16 20.21
C SER A 6 13.09 -16.19 18.78
N LYS A 7 12.77 -17.37 18.25
CA LYS A 7 12.13 -17.55 16.95
C LYS A 7 10.71 -16.97 17.04
N GLN A 8 10.56 -15.67 16.83
CA GLN A 8 9.27 -15.10 16.53
C GLN A 8 8.83 -15.64 15.18
N ARG A 9 7.78 -16.43 15.17
CA ARG A 9 7.13 -16.88 13.92
C ARG A 9 6.50 -15.66 13.26
N ALA A 10 7.08 -15.20 12.16
CA ALA A 10 6.39 -14.28 11.27
C ALA A 10 5.14 -15.01 10.73
N ARG A 11 3.97 -14.50 11.04
CA ARG A 11 2.72 -14.91 10.38
C ARG A 11 2.53 -13.98 9.19
N ALA A 12 2.74 -14.49 7.98
CA ALA A 12 2.32 -13.80 6.77
C ALA A 12 0.80 -13.95 6.66
N PHE A 13 0.08 -12.85 6.67
CA PHE A 13 -1.35 -12.80 6.43
C PHE A 13 -1.55 -12.16 5.05
N PHE A 14 -2.04 -12.94 4.09
CA PHE A 14 -2.47 -12.41 2.79
C PHE A 14 -3.95 -12.08 2.90
N ALA A 15 -4.29 -10.84 3.15
CA ALA A 15 -5.66 -10.36 3.03
C ALA A 15 -5.84 -9.74 1.64
N ASN A 16 -6.74 -10.29 0.84
CA ASN A 16 -7.20 -9.63 -0.37
C ASN A 16 -8.27 -8.60 0.05
N ILE A 17 -7.83 -7.43 0.43
CA ILE A 17 -8.70 -6.32 0.89
C ILE A 17 -9.56 -5.78 -0.28
N ALA A 18 -9.21 -6.12 -1.53
CA ALA A 18 -9.88 -5.63 -2.73
C ALA A 18 -11.10 -6.47 -3.15
N ASP A 19 -11.33 -7.62 -2.55
CA ASP A 19 -12.40 -8.52 -2.93
C ASP A 19 -13.62 -8.36 -2.01
N GLU A 20 -14.60 -7.57 -2.48
CA GLU A 20 -15.88 -7.39 -1.77
C GLU A 20 -16.69 -8.71 -1.67
N THR A 21 -16.35 -9.75 -2.44
CA THR A 21 -17.06 -11.03 -2.46
C THR A 21 -16.54 -12.00 -1.40
N ASN A 22 -15.28 -11.88 -0.99
CA ASN A 22 -14.70 -12.63 0.09
C ASN A 22 -14.83 -11.82 1.40
N ASN A 23 -15.88 -12.09 2.11
CA ASN A 23 -16.21 -11.57 3.44
C ASN A 23 -15.19 -12.06 4.50
N HIS A 24 -13.89 -11.90 4.23
CA HIS A 24 -12.86 -11.95 5.22
C HIS A 24 -12.92 -10.63 5.99
N ASN A 25 -13.97 -10.54 6.83
CA ASN A 25 -14.02 -9.56 7.89
C ASN A 25 -12.63 -9.52 8.54
N ILE A 26 -11.88 -8.45 8.30
CA ILE A 26 -10.87 -8.01 9.25
C ILE A 26 -11.66 -7.85 10.54
N ASN A 27 -11.61 -8.89 11.37
CA ASN A 27 -12.38 -8.89 12.59
C ASN A 27 -11.89 -7.73 13.43
N ASN A 28 -12.78 -7.00 14.07
CA ASN A 28 -12.44 -5.98 15.07
C ASN A 28 -11.45 -6.52 16.14
N ASN A 29 -11.30 -7.85 16.22
CA ASN A 29 -10.32 -8.56 17.03
C ASN A 29 -8.87 -8.43 16.56
N ASP A 30 -8.60 -7.94 15.34
CA ASP A 30 -7.22 -7.81 14.80
C ASP A 30 -6.66 -6.38 14.90
N ALA A 31 -7.45 -5.45 15.42
CA ALA A 31 -7.01 -4.08 15.64
C ALA A 31 -5.80 -4.03 16.58
N GLY A 32 -4.75 -3.33 16.15
CA GLY A 32 -3.53 -3.14 16.94
C GLY A 32 -2.66 -4.37 17.12
N LYS A 33 -2.79 -5.41 16.28
CA LYS A 33 -2.04 -6.67 16.44
C LYS A 33 -0.75 -6.75 15.64
N PHE A 34 -0.65 -6.01 14.54
CA PHE A 34 0.47 -6.18 13.61
C PHE A 34 1.61 -5.21 13.90
N ASP A 35 2.82 -5.73 13.92
CA ASP A 35 4.05 -4.93 13.99
C ASP A 35 4.37 -4.28 12.64
N CYS A 36 4.04 -4.94 11.54
CA CYS A 36 4.29 -4.46 10.20
C CYS A 36 3.24 -4.99 9.23
N VAL A 37 2.79 -4.11 8.33
CA VAL A 37 1.96 -4.45 7.16
C VAL A 37 2.72 -4.05 5.90
N GLY A 38 2.75 -4.92 4.88
CA GLY A 38 3.29 -4.63 3.56
C GLY A 38 2.15 -4.45 2.56
N MET A 39 2.21 -3.37 1.76
CA MET A 39 1.28 -3.10 0.66
C MET A 39 2.08 -2.69 -0.58
N PHE A 40 2.19 -3.59 -1.56
CA PHE A 40 3.05 -3.39 -2.72
C PHE A 40 2.22 -3.30 -4.01
N ASN A 41 2.23 -2.12 -4.64
CA ASN A 41 1.54 -1.84 -5.91
C ASN A 41 0.02 -2.14 -5.87
N VAL A 42 -0.62 -1.84 -4.74
CA VAL A 42 -2.05 -2.05 -4.51
C VAL A 42 -2.80 -0.72 -4.42
N LEU A 43 -2.18 0.34 -3.91
CA LEU A 43 -2.86 1.62 -3.65
C LEU A 43 -3.47 2.23 -4.91
N ASP A 44 -2.80 2.08 -6.05
CA ASP A 44 -3.24 2.58 -7.35
C ASP A 44 -4.14 1.57 -8.11
N ARG A 45 -4.48 0.45 -7.48
CA ARG A 45 -5.33 -0.62 -8.05
C ARG A 45 -6.58 -0.89 -7.24
N CYS A 46 -6.74 -0.33 -6.05
CA CYS A 46 -7.89 -0.54 -5.20
C CYS A 46 -8.99 0.50 -5.43
N ASP A 47 -10.22 0.10 -5.14
CA ASP A 47 -11.40 0.94 -5.33
C ASP A 47 -11.52 2.05 -4.29
N LYS A 48 -11.14 1.76 -3.05
CA LYS A 48 -11.25 2.67 -1.91
C LYS A 48 -9.90 2.84 -1.21
N PRO A 49 -8.95 3.55 -1.84
CA PRO A 49 -7.58 3.64 -1.34
C PRO A 49 -7.47 4.36 0.01
N PHE A 50 -8.29 5.37 0.27
CA PHE A 50 -8.28 6.07 1.55
C PHE A 50 -8.84 5.19 2.67
N THR A 51 -9.98 4.53 2.42
CA THR A 51 -10.56 3.55 3.35
C THR A 51 -9.55 2.45 3.68
N MET A 52 -8.85 1.91 2.66
CA MET A 52 -7.82 0.89 2.86
C MET A 52 -6.69 1.38 3.77
N LEU A 53 -6.19 2.59 3.59
CA LEU A 53 -5.16 3.15 4.47
C LEU A 53 -5.64 3.25 5.92
N GLN A 54 -6.92 3.65 6.15
CA GLN A 54 -7.51 3.71 7.48
C GLN A 54 -7.65 2.33 8.14
N GLU A 55 -8.06 1.32 7.36
CA GLU A 55 -8.15 -0.07 7.84
C GLU A 55 -6.78 -0.61 8.24
N ILE A 56 -5.76 -0.41 7.40
CA ILE A 56 -4.38 -0.80 7.70
C ILE A 56 -3.88 -0.08 8.95
N ARG A 57 -4.20 1.22 9.09
CA ARG A 57 -3.86 1.98 10.29
C ARG A 57 -4.43 1.34 11.55
N ASN A 58 -5.67 0.85 11.49
CA ASN A 58 -6.32 0.21 12.63
C ASN A 58 -5.71 -1.16 12.96
N LEU A 59 -5.22 -1.89 11.97
CA LEU A 59 -4.53 -3.17 12.16
C LEU A 59 -3.17 -3.04 12.85
N LEU A 60 -2.47 -1.95 12.62
CA LEU A 60 -1.13 -1.72 13.13
C LEU A 60 -1.14 -1.38 14.63
N LYS A 61 -0.12 -1.86 15.35
CA LYS A 61 0.13 -1.48 16.75
C LYS A 61 0.27 0.05 16.86
N PRO A 62 -0.38 0.69 17.85
CA PRO A 62 -0.42 2.15 17.93
C PRO A 62 0.96 2.82 17.96
N GLU A 63 1.89 2.30 18.76
CA GLU A 63 3.17 2.97 19.04
C GLU A 63 4.31 2.49 18.15
N THR A 64 4.25 1.26 17.63
CA THR A 64 5.37 0.59 16.97
C THR A 64 5.06 0.08 15.57
N GLY A 65 3.79 0.08 15.18
CA GLY A 65 3.34 -0.47 13.92
C GLY A 65 3.88 0.31 12.72
N LEU A 66 4.37 -0.42 11.72
CA LEU A 66 4.92 0.11 10.49
C LEU A 66 4.11 -0.35 9.28
N LEU A 67 3.87 0.55 8.35
CA LEU A 67 3.40 0.23 7.00
C LEU A 67 4.56 0.40 6.02
N VAL A 68 4.87 -0.65 5.27
CA VAL A 68 5.77 -0.57 4.12
C VAL A 68 4.92 -0.58 2.87
N ILE A 69 4.97 0.50 2.09
CA ILE A 69 4.14 0.64 0.90
C ILE A 69 5.00 0.96 -0.32
N ALA A 70 4.74 0.28 -1.44
CA ALA A 70 5.28 0.61 -2.74
C ALA A 70 4.16 1.09 -3.66
N VAL A 71 4.44 2.14 -4.42
CA VAL A 71 3.49 2.74 -5.37
C VAL A 71 4.23 3.09 -6.65
N VAL A 72 3.72 2.63 -7.80
CA VAL A 72 4.26 2.99 -9.10
C VAL A 72 3.97 4.46 -9.40
N LEU A 73 4.99 5.21 -9.81
CA LEU A 73 4.86 6.60 -10.23
C LEU A 73 5.27 6.77 -11.71
N PRO A 74 4.62 7.68 -12.43
CA PRO A 74 3.54 8.60 -12.05
C PRO A 74 2.25 7.87 -11.64
N PHE A 75 1.54 8.38 -10.64
CA PHE A 75 0.33 7.77 -10.10
C PHE A 75 -0.79 7.72 -11.14
N ARG A 76 -1.26 6.50 -11.45
CA ARG A 76 -2.30 6.25 -12.46
C ARG A 76 -3.29 5.21 -11.94
N PRO A 77 -4.25 5.63 -11.09
CA PRO A 77 -5.16 4.70 -10.44
C PRO A 77 -6.20 4.14 -11.41
N PHE A 78 -6.45 2.85 -11.31
CA PHE A 78 -7.58 2.17 -11.93
C PHE A 78 -7.93 0.89 -11.18
N VAL A 79 -9.17 0.46 -11.29
CA VAL A 79 -9.64 -0.83 -10.80
C VAL A 79 -9.86 -1.74 -12.02
N GLU A 80 -9.30 -2.93 -11.97
CA GLU A 80 -9.51 -3.95 -12.98
C GLU A 80 -10.74 -4.79 -12.62
N LEU A 81 -11.61 -5.01 -13.61
CA LEU A 81 -12.82 -5.81 -13.47
C LEU A 81 -12.55 -7.23 -13.97
N ASP A 82 -13.35 -8.20 -13.53
CA ASP A 82 -13.21 -9.63 -13.89
C ASP A 82 -13.25 -9.88 -15.41
N ASP A 83 -13.84 -8.97 -16.17
CA ASP A 83 -13.90 -9.02 -17.63
C ASP A 83 -12.72 -8.33 -18.34
N GLY A 84 -11.70 -7.91 -17.58
CA GLY A 84 -10.51 -7.21 -18.07
C GLY A 84 -10.70 -5.73 -18.38
N ARG A 85 -11.93 -5.18 -18.21
CA ARG A 85 -12.16 -3.74 -18.32
C ARG A 85 -11.59 -3.01 -17.12
N ARG A 86 -11.30 -1.72 -17.30
CA ARG A 86 -10.76 -0.84 -16.26
C ARG A 86 -11.76 0.28 -15.96
N ARG A 87 -11.91 0.62 -14.70
CA ARG A 87 -12.67 1.79 -14.26
C ARG A 87 -11.88 2.64 -13.28
N GLN A 88 -12.35 3.85 -13.05
CA GLN A 88 -11.78 4.70 -11.99
C GLN A 88 -12.20 4.18 -10.60
N PRO A 89 -11.34 4.33 -9.58
CA PRO A 89 -11.71 4.09 -8.20
C PRO A 89 -12.90 4.95 -7.77
N THR A 90 -13.72 4.44 -6.86
CA THR A 90 -14.82 5.21 -6.26
C THR A 90 -14.32 6.25 -5.27
N GLU A 91 -13.23 5.98 -4.56
CA GLU A 91 -12.51 6.98 -3.79
C GLU A 91 -11.33 7.54 -4.61
N LYS A 92 -11.18 8.86 -4.60
CA LYS A 92 -10.05 9.54 -5.24
C LYS A 92 -9.13 10.10 -4.17
N LEU A 93 -7.85 9.74 -4.26
CA LEU A 93 -6.82 10.43 -3.49
C LEU A 93 -6.57 11.83 -4.07
N PRO A 94 -6.20 12.81 -3.25
CA PRO A 94 -5.84 14.16 -3.71
C PRO A 94 -4.45 14.18 -4.37
N ILE A 95 -4.27 13.36 -5.39
CA ILE A 95 -3.05 13.24 -6.18
C ILE A 95 -3.37 13.66 -7.60
N ALA A 96 -2.55 14.52 -8.18
CA ALA A 96 -2.64 14.87 -9.60
C ALA A 96 -2.51 13.61 -10.47
N THR A 97 -3.44 13.39 -11.39
CA THR A 97 -3.48 12.15 -12.20
C THR A 97 -3.50 12.44 -13.68
N PRO A 98 -2.43 12.11 -14.41
CA PRO A 98 -1.14 11.63 -13.86
C PRO A 98 -0.40 12.74 -13.13
N SER A 99 0.42 12.40 -12.13
CA SER A 99 1.35 13.36 -11.53
C SER A 99 2.31 13.89 -12.59
N SER A 100 2.66 15.17 -12.52
CA SER A 100 3.49 15.85 -13.53
C SER A 100 4.91 15.30 -13.60
N SER A 101 5.43 14.77 -12.49
CA SER A 101 6.72 14.10 -12.38
C SER A 101 6.68 13.04 -11.29
N TRP A 102 7.74 12.23 -11.19
CA TRP A 102 7.91 11.27 -10.09
C TRP A 102 7.97 12.00 -8.73
N GLU A 103 8.71 13.09 -8.64
CA GLU A 103 8.88 13.91 -7.44
C GLU A 103 7.58 14.58 -7.01
N ALA A 104 6.77 15.07 -7.97
CA ALA A 104 5.44 15.59 -7.68
C ALA A 104 4.53 14.51 -7.08
N GLY A 105 4.54 13.30 -7.66
CA GLY A 105 3.77 12.17 -7.14
C GLY A 105 4.20 11.77 -5.73
N VAL A 106 5.49 11.82 -5.42
CA VAL A 106 6.00 11.59 -4.06
C VAL A 106 5.48 12.66 -3.10
N THR A 107 5.52 13.93 -3.50
CA THR A 107 5.03 15.04 -2.66
C THR A 107 3.54 14.88 -2.33
N ASP A 108 2.72 14.58 -3.33
CA ASP A 108 1.29 14.34 -3.15
C ASP A 108 1.04 13.14 -2.20
N LEU A 109 1.84 12.07 -2.34
CA LEU A 109 1.73 10.89 -1.47
C LEU A 109 2.10 11.19 -0.01
N PHE A 110 3.06 12.08 0.26
CA PHE A 110 3.36 12.52 1.63
C PHE A 110 2.11 13.12 2.29
N GLU A 111 1.40 14.01 1.58
CA GLU A 111 0.18 14.64 2.08
C GLU A 111 -0.93 13.61 2.32
N VAL A 112 -1.11 12.66 1.39
CA VAL A 112 -2.08 11.56 1.54
C VAL A 112 -1.80 10.73 2.78
N PHE A 113 -0.55 10.35 3.01
CA PHE A 113 -0.18 9.54 4.17
C PHE A 113 -0.37 10.31 5.47
N GLU A 114 -0.02 11.58 5.51
CA GLU A 114 -0.24 12.43 6.68
C GLU A 114 -1.73 12.56 7.01
N GLN A 115 -2.57 12.84 6.01
CA GLN A 115 -4.03 12.90 6.16
C GLN A 115 -4.62 11.55 6.57
N SER A 116 -3.97 10.44 6.21
CA SER A 116 -4.36 9.09 6.62
C SER A 116 -3.86 8.69 8.02
N GLY A 117 -3.19 9.60 8.74
CA GLY A 117 -2.68 9.36 10.08
C GLY A 117 -1.39 8.55 10.13
N PHE A 118 -0.54 8.73 9.10
CA PHE A 118 0.79 8.16 9.06
C PHE A 118 1.85 9.25 8.98
N LYS A 119 3.01 8.95 9.55
CA LYS A 119 4.23 9.73 9.38
C LYS A 119 5.22 8.97 8.51
N VAL A 120 5.73 9.59 7.46
CA VAL A 120 6.80 9.03 6.64
C VAL A 120 8.10 9.03 7.45
N LEU A 121 8.70 7.86 7.62
CA LEU A 121 10.01 7.70 8.27
C LEU A 121 11.13 7.70 7.24
N LYS A 122 10.93 6.99 6.14
CA LYS A 122 11.89 6.86 5.04
C LYS A 122 11.16 6.65 3.73
N PHE A 123 11.79 7.02 2.62
CA PHE A 123 11.37 6.63 1.30
C PHE A 123 12.57 6.42 0.37
N ALA A 124 12.35 5.68 -0.71
CA ALA A 124 13.34 5.44 -1.75
C ALA A 124 12.67 5.31 -3.11
N ARG A 125 13.40 5.64 -4.17
CA ARG A 125 13.03 5.34 -5.55
C ARG A 125 13.61 3.97 -5.91
N VAL A 126 12.76 3.05 -6.35
CA VAL A 126 13.14 1.66 -6.63
C VAL A 126 12.63 1.27 -8.02
N PRO A 127 13.37 1.57 -9.08
CA PRO A 127 13.01 1.06 -10.40
C PRO A 127 13.24 -0.46 -10.45
N TYR A 128 12.32 -1.19 -11.07
CA TYR A 128 12.44 -2.63 -11.24
C TYR A 128 11.79 -3.12 -12.53
N ILE A 129 12.15 -4.34 -12.94
CA ILE A 129 11.55 -5.03 -14.09
C ILE A 129 10.50 -5.99 -13.55
N CYS A 130 9.26 -5.83 -14.01
CA CYS A 130 8.21 -6.79 -13.73
C CYS A 130 7.89 -7.61 -14.98
N GLU A 131 7.38 -8.82 -14.77
CA GLU A 131 6.87 -9.68 -15.83
C GLU A 131 5.76 -8.96 -16.62
N GLY A 132 5.78 -9.12 -17.92
CA GLY A 132 4.83 -8.51 -18.82
C GLY A 132 3.53 -9.31 -18.95
N ASP A 133 2.72 -8.86 -19.89
CA ASP A 133 1.46 -9.49 -20.28
C ASP A 133 1.46 -9.78 -21.79
N HIS A 134 0.27 -9.99 -22.37
CA HIS A 134 0.10 -10.22 -23.81
C HIS A 134 0.48 -9.02 -24.70
N LEU A 135 0.69 -7.82 -24.13
CA LEU A 135 1.05 -6.61 -24.86
C LEU A 135 2.57 -6.38 -24.87
N ALA A 136 3.27 -6.74 -23.80
CA ALA A 136 4.70 -6.57 -23.68
C ALA A 136 5.31 -7.68 -22.80
N GLY A 137 6.48 -8.17 -23.19
CA GLY A 137 7.16 -9.25 -22.46
C GLY A 137 7.68 -8.83 -21.08
N ALA A 138 7.92 -7.54 -20.85
CA ALA A 138 8.32 -6.99 -19.55
C ALA A 138 7.97 -5.50 -19.48
N TYR A 139 7.80 -5.00 -18.24
CA TYR A 139 7.63 -3.58 -17.95
C TYR A 139 8.73 -3.11 -17.00
N ILE A 140 9.22 -1.90 -17.25
CA ILE A 140 10.06 -1.19 -16.27
C ILE A 140 9.14 -0.30 -15.47
N LEU A 141 9.02 -0.54 -14.18
CA LEU A 141 8.23 0.23 -13.23
C LEU A 141 9.15 1.03 -12.33
N ASP A 142 8.68 2.18 -11.89
CA ASP A 142 9.47 3.12 -11.10
C ASP A 142 8.72 3.41 -9.80
N ASP A 143 8.96 2.57 -8.80
CA ASP A 143 8.28 2.63 -7.53
C ASP A 143 8.84 3.70 -6.60
N ALA A 144 7.95 4.35 -5.89
CA ALA A 144 8.25 5.01 -4.64
C ALA A 144 7.92 4.05 -3.49
N VAL A 145 8.93 3.63 -2.74
CA VAL A 145 8.78 2.77 -1.57
C VAL A 145 8.89 3.61 -0.31
N PHE A 146 7.89 3.52 0.57
CA PHE A 146 7.84 4.28 1.81
C PHE A 146 7.80 3.34 3.01
N VAL A 147 8.43 3.77 4.10
CA VAL A 147 8.25 3.21 5.44
C VAL A 147 7.51 4.24 6.26
N LEU A 148 6.32 3.89 6.69
CA LEU A 148 5.39 4.75 7.39
C LEU A 148 5.19 4.25 8.82
N LYS A 149 5.03 5.18 9.75
CA LYS A 149 4.67 4.89 11.14
C LYS A 149 3.28 5.42 11.41
N ARG A 150 2.44 4.63 12.09
CA ARG A 150 1.15 5.10 12.59
C ARG A 150 1.36 6.27 13.56
N VAL A 151 0.60 7.35 13.39
CA VAL A 151 0.51 8.46 14.35
C VAL A 151 -0.77 8.30 15.19
N GLN A 152 -0.73 8.80 16.42
CA GLN A 152 -1.89 8.79 17.32
C GLN A 152 -3.03 9.67 16.82
#